data_3e5faaa3fe6d0960ac63f3726b33730b
#
_entry.id   3e5faaa3fe6d0960ac63f3726b33730b
#
_cell.length_a   1.000
_cell.length_b   1.000
_cell.length_c   1.000
_cell.angle_alpha   90.00
_cell.angle_beta   90.00
_cell.angle_gamma   90.00
#
_symmetry.space_group_name_H-M   'P 1'
#
loop_
_entity.id
_entity.type
_entity.pdbx_description
1 polymer ?
#
loop_
_entity_poly.entity_id
_entity_poly.type
_entity_poly.pdbx_seq_one_letter_code
_entity_poly.pdbx_strand_id
1 'polypeptide(L)'
;MEIFKKIILISILLVGATLFIRCNKKSNDISKEKENKHLETKDLSIYELIKSSIQANGELPEDFKLPPKDPNGVPWADGALDGVYIYHTVGNEEDIEPLKNIVFQISEGKFEEAQNNLENLDFFMISRRDPLLNWIIKEQKQINIDNLCEFTISQLSTSKNIEVIKFCLCVLEIIKLETEKDTIEKVKILALSDEFTLYCLNILKNLKNSNEEIFEIAKKVKGWGRIYSIEYLQATNNKIKEWILEEGCHNYIIPAYTAYTCAKKINLVEILNEDKISSKKFNDISYLMNALLDEEAITGISNLEDRELLIERYLEKAKTLASAEEDYYAIITLKEYIKNNKEINNELIKICDEILNSEKTRNIVKELLKEGYGYNIAKYLGIDIDKYILEYLQDNPLKNPYIVFNISERENMEKLVSLIEKKLTLEKLEGAPTDKFYSKNEKNKEYIFLDTIIKKLGNFGRTEGKFVVSVYPVDPTASMDETENYIGIGENLIICALNSPYVDIRYGAVNTLESWKEKGYILSNEIIENIKKLEKLEVDEELKIKLNELLK
;
A
#
# COMPACT_ATOMS: atom_id res chain seq x y z
N MET A 1 -10.89 -24.52 -6.87
CA MET A 1 -9.58 -24.01 -6.43
C MET A 1 -8.83 -23.24 -7.54
N GLU A 2 -8.71 -23.75 -8.77
CA GLU A 2 -8.06 -23.00 -9.88
C GLU A 2 -8.83 -21.76 -10.36
N ILE A 3 -10.15 -21.80 -10.39
CA ILE A 3 -10.98 -20.63 -10.79
C ILE A 3 -10.89 -19.51 -9.74
N PHE A 4 -10.85 -19.86 -8.46
CA PHE A 4 -10.66 -18.91 -7.35
C PHE A 4 -9.27 -18.25 -7.40
N LYS A 5 -8.21 -19.02 -7.68
CA LYS A 5 -6.85 -18.47 -7.86
C LYS A 5 -6.76 -17.51 -9.05
N LYS A 6 -7.45 -17.80 -10.16
CA LYS A 6 -7.52 -16.89 -11.32
C LYS A 6 -8.31 -15.61 -11.03
N ILE A 7 -9.38 -15.69 -10.24
CA ILE A 7 -10.17 -14.51 -9.82
C ILE A 7 -9.35 -13.62 -8.89
N ILE A 8 -8.61 -14.20 -7.93
CA ILE A 8 -7.71 -13.47 -7.04
C ILE A 8 -6.57 -12.81 -7.83
N LEU A 9 -5.96 -13.53 -8.79
CA LEU A 9 -4.92 -12.97 -9.65
C LEU A 9 -5.45 -11.81 -10.50
N ILE A 10 -6.66 -11.91 -11.04
CA ILE A 10 -7.33 -10.82 -11.78
C ILE A 10 -7.67 -9.67 -10.84
N SER A 11 -8.07 -9.93 -9.60
CA SER A 11 -8.35 -8.90 -8.61
C SER A 11 -7.08 -8.17 -8.17
N ILE A 12 -5.96 -8.87 -7.96
CA ILE A 12 -4.65 -8.28 -7.64
C ILE A 12 -4.11 -7.50 -8.84
N LEU A 13 -4.26 -8.00 -10.07
CA LEU A 13 -3.90 -7.31 -11.30
C LEU A 13 -4.76 -6.06 -11.52
N LEU A 14 -6.07 -6.13 -11.25
CA LEU A 14 -6.98 -4.97 -11.32
C LEU A 14 -6.69 -3.96 -10.21
N VAL A 15 -6.31 -4.39 -9.01
CA VAL A 15 -5.89 -3.53 -7.90
C VAL A 15 -4.58 -2.82 -8.23
N GLY A 16 -3.60 -3.51 -8.78
CA GLY A 16 -2.35 -2.89 -9.28
C GLY A 16 -2.61 -1.86 -10.38
N ALA A 17 -3.43 -2.20 -11.38
CA ALA A 17 -3.72 -1.33 -12.52
C ALA A 17 -4.52 -0.05 -12.16
N THR A 18 -5.46 -0.14 -11.21
CA THR A 18 -6.29 1.02 -10.83
C THR A 18 -5.61 2.02 -9.90
N LEU A 19 -4.55 1.63 -9.20
CA LEU A 19 -3.72 2.56 -8.40
C LEU A 19 -2.97 3.57 -9.28
N PHE A 20 -2.67 3.25 -10.53
CA PHE A 20 -1.77 4.02 -11.37
C PHE A 20 -2.44 4.90 -12.44
N ILE A 21 -3.66 4.60 -12.85
CA ILE A 21 -4.34 5.40 -13.90
C ILE A 21 -4.60 6.84 -13.44
N ARG A 22 -4.72 7.09 -12.13
CA ARG A 22 -4.94 8.45 -11.57
C ARG A 22 -3.68 9.31 -11.38
N CYS A 23 -2.47 8.75 -11.43
CA CYS A 23 -1.24 9.53 -11.23
C CYS A 23 -0.64 10.13 -12.51
N ASN A 24 -1.03 9.71 -13.70
CA ASN A 24 -0.37 10.10 -14.95
C ASN A 24 -0.99 11.29 -15.70
N LYS A 25 -2.03 11.95 -15.15
CA LYS A 25 -2.47 13.25 -15.68
C LYS A 25 -2.08 14.37 -14.73
N LYS A 26 -0.80 14.66 -14.62
CA LYS A 26 -0.28 15.83 -13.89
C LYS A 26 0.30 16.87 -14.84
N SER A 27 -0.42 17.96 -14.92
CA SER A 27 -0.06 19.39 -14.99
C SER A 27 1.18 19.81 -15.80
N ASN A 28 0.91 20.57 -16.84
CA ASN A 28 1.86 21.30 -17.69
C ASN A 28 2.45 22.59 -17.07
N ASP A 29 2.22 22.94 -15.80
CA ASP A 29 2.64 24.23 -15.22
C ASP A 29 3.77 24.17 -14.15
N ILE A 30 4.24 22.96 -13.81
CA ILE A 30 5.54 22.81 -13.10
C ILE A 30 6.66 22.50 -14.12
N SER A 31 6.39 22.74 -15.39
CA SER A 31 7.13 22.17 -16.52
C SER A 31 8.53 22.77 -16.75
N LYS A 32 8.80 24.03 -16.44
CA LYS A 32 10.10 24.62 -16.82
C LYS A 32 11.27 24.30 -15.90
N GLU A 33 11.05 24.18 -14.60
CA GLU A 33 12.10 23.69 -13.69
C GLU A 33 12.22 22.17 -13.64
N LYS A 34 11.08 21.45 -13.83
CA LYS A 34 11.10 19.99 -13.96
C LYS A 34 11.50 19.50 -15.34
N GLU A 35 11.23 20.22 -16.42
CA GLU A 35 11.75 19.87 -17.77
C GLU A 35 13.27 19.95 -17.85
N ASN A 36 13.91 20.93 -17.22
CA ASN A 36 15.37 20.96 -17.14
C ASN A 36 15.93 19.82 -16.28
N LYS A 37 15.28 19.46 -15.18
CA LYS A 37 15.64 18.30 -14.38
C LYS A 37 15.35 16.96 -15.07
N HIS A 38 14.27 16.89 -15.86
CA HIS A 38 13.89 15.69 -16.62
C HIS A 38 14.75 15.48 -17.87
N LEU A 39 15.28 16.54 -18.47
CA LEU A 39 16.22 16.45 -19.58
C LEU A 39 17.62 16.01 -19.11
N GLU A 40 18.07 16.44 -17.94
CA GLU A 40 19.32 15.98 -17.33
C GLU A 40 19.26 14.52 -16.84
N THR A 41 18.10 14.01 -16.45
CA THR A 41 17.95 12.62 -15.96
C THR A 41 17.83 11.58 -17.08
N LYS A 42 17.49 11.96 -18.31
CA LYS A 42 17.36 11.02 -19.44
C LYS A 42 18.68 10.36 -19.86
N ASP A 43 19.81 10.93 -19.49
CA ASP A 43 21.13 10.40 -19.84
C ASP A 43 21.81 9.59 -18.73
N LEU A 44 21.28 9.62 -17.50
CA LEU A 44 21.86 8.88 -16.38
C LEU A 44 21.62 7.36 -16.50
N SER A 45 22.59 6.56 -16.05
CA SER A 45 22.35 5.15 -15.77
C SER A 45 21.39 4.98 -14.58
N ILE A 46 20.78 3.80 -14.46
CA ILE A 46 19.89 3.50 -13.31
C ILE A 46 20.66 3.62 -11.99
N TYR A 47 21.89 3.17 -11.94
CA TYR A 47 22.75 3.32 -10.75
C TYR A 47 22.97 4.79 -10.37
N GLU A 48 23.30 5.64 -11.33
CA GLU A 48 23.50 7.07 -11.07
C GLU A 48 22.20 7.77 -10.66
N LEU A 49 21.08 7.38 -11.27
CA LEU A 49 19.76 7.88 -10.89
C LEU A 49 19.43 7.55 -9.43
N ILE A 50 19.60 6.29 -9.01
CA ILE A 50 19.38 5.87 -7.63
C ILE A 50 20.34 6.62 -6.70
N LYS A 51 21.66 6.60 -7.00
CA LYS A 51 22.70 7.21 -6.17
C LYS A 51 22.47 8.70 -5.94
N SER A 52 22.11 9.43 -6.99
CA SER A 52 21.87 10.88 -6.91
C SER A 52 20.55 11.23 -6.21
N SER A 53 19.64 10.28 -6.07
CA SER A 53 18.34 10.47 -5.41
C SER A 53 18.38 10.17 -3.90
N ILE A 54 19.48 9.60 -3.38
CA ILE A 54 19.60 9.26 -1.95
C ILE A 54 19.56 10.55 -1.11
N GLN A 55 18.67 10.58 -0.14
CA GLN A 55 18.50 11.69 0.80
C GLN A 55 19.53 11.64 1.94
N ALA A 56 19.59 12.69 2.75
CA ALA A 56 20.53 12.79 3.87
C ALA A 56 20.36 11.68 4.94
N ASN A 57 19.16 11.11 5.07
CA ASN A 57 18.88 9.95 5.94
C ASN A 57 19.32 8.60 5.32
N GLY A 58 19.80 8.61 4.08
CA GLY A 58 20.25 7.43 3.36
C GLY A 58 19.12 6.62 2.70
N GLU A 59 17.90 7.14 2.65
CA GLU A 59 16.74 6.55 1.99
C GLU A 59 16.49 7.20 0.63
N LEU A 60 15.72 6.54 -0.23
CA LEU A 60 15.15 7.14 -1.42
C LEU A 60 13.90 7.96 -1.07
N PRO A 61 13.55 9.02 -1.84
CA PRO A 61 12.28 9.73 -1.67
C PRO A 61 11.08 8.79 -1.80
N GLU A 62 9.99 9.05 -1.07
CA GLU A 62 8.77 8.23 -1.14
C GLU A 62 8.13 8.19 -2.53
N ASP A 63 8.31 9.24 -3.31
CA ASP A 63 7.84 9.35 -4.70
C ASP A 63 8.89 8.94 -5.74
N PHE A 64 10.03 8.40 -5.31
CA PHE A 64 11.05 7.87 -6.22
C PHE A 64 10.49 6.72 -7.03
N LYS A 65 10.75 6.74 -8.34
CA LYS A 65 10.38 5.66 -9.27
C LYS A 65 11.43 5.54 -10.35
N LEU A 66 11.71 4.30 -10.71
CA LEU A 66 12.49 4.00 -11.89
C LEU A 66 11.69 4.31 -13.17
N PRO A 67 12.37 4.60 -14.30
CA PRO A 67 11.71 4.67 -15.59
C PRO A 67 10.99 3.34 -15.89
N PRO A 68 9.71 3.37 -16.34
CA PRO A 68 8.98 2.14 -16.62
C PRO A 68 9.63 1.35 -17.76
N LYS A 69 9.64 0.02 -17.65
CA LYS A 69 10.12 -0.87 -18.71
C LYS A 69 9.37 -0.66 -20.02
N ASP A 70 8.05 -0.53 -19.95
CA ASP A 70 7.18 -0.16 -21.08
C ASP A 70 6.43 1.13 -20.72
N PRO A 71 6.75 2.26 -21.39
CA PRO A 71 6.05 3.53 -21.15
C PRO A 71 4.55 3.49 -21.45
N ASN A 72 4.08 2.54 -22.27
CA ASN A 72 2.68 2.36 -22.65
C ASN A 72 2.01 1.19 -21.89
N GLY A 73 2.78 0.45 -21.11
CA GLY A 73 2.32 -0.69 -20.32
C GLY A 73 1.63 -0.28 -19.01
N VAL A 74 1.11 -1.29 -18.31
CA VAL A 74 0.59 -1.09 -16.95
C VAL A 74 1.77 -0.79 -16.01
N PRO A 75 1.79 0.39 -15.35
CA PRO A 75 2.87 0.72 -14.44
C PRO A 75 2.76 -0.13 -13.16
N TRP A 76 3.75 -0.95 -12.90
CA TRP A 76 3.89 -1.69 -11.65
C TRP A 76 4.70 -0.86 -10.64
N ALA A 77 4.44 -1.09 -9.35
CA ALA A 77 5.34 -0.59 -8.32
C ALA A 77 6.69 -1.34 -8.39
N ASP A 78 7.77 -0.67 -8.04
CA ASP A 78 9.10 -1.25 -8.06
C ASP A 78 9.14 -2.55 -7.24
N GLY A 79 9.66 -3.64 -7.80
CA GLY A 79 9.72 -4.98 -7.20
C GLY A 79 8.42 -5.78 -7.20
N ALA A 80 7.29 -5.20 -7.64
CA ALA A 80 5.98 -5.84 -7.55
C ALA A 80 5.84 -7.04 -8.49
N LEU A 81 6.40 -7.00 -9.69
CA LEU A 81 6.36 -8.14 -10.62
C LEU A 81 7.08 -9.35 -10.06
N ASP A 82 8.26 -9.14 -9.46
CA ASP A 82 9.02 -10.21 -8.82
C ASP A 82 8.27 -10.76 -7.60
N GLY A 83 7.64 -9.87 -6.81
CA GLY A 83 6.82 -10.27 -5.66
C GLY A 83 5.61 -11.12 -6.06
N VAL A 84 4.84 -10.68 -7.06
CA VAL A 84 3.70 -11.46 -7.57
C VAL A 84 4.16 -12.81 -8.10
N TYR A 85 5.29 -12.87 -8.80
CA TYR A 85 5.84 -14.13 -9.26
C TYR A 85 6.16 -15.08 -8.10
N ILE A 86 6.84 -14.60 -7.06
CA ILE A 86 7.28 -15.42 -5.93
C ILE A 86 6.10 -15.90 -5.07
N TYR A 87 5.18 -15.00 -4.73
CA TYR A 87 4.14 -15.29 -3.74
C TYR A 87 2.84 -15.85 -4.34
N HIS A 88 2.56 -15.59 -5.63
CA HIS A 88 1.25 -15.88 -6.22
C HIS A 88 1.29 -16.70 -7.50
N THR A 89 2.46 -17.03 -8.03
CA THR A 89 2.52 -17.89 -9.22
C THR A 89 3.10 -19.26 -8.88
N VAL A 90 2.62 -20.28 -9.58
CA VAL A 90 3.31 -21.57 -9.63
C VAL A 90 4.29 -21.45 -10.79
N GLY A 91 5.58 -21.32 -10.48
CA GLY A 91 6.62 -21.06 -11.47
C GLY A 91 6.59 -22.08 -12.62
N ASN A 92 6.50 -21.56 -13.84
CA ASN A 92 6.88 -22.32 -15.03
C ASN A 92 8.31 -21.93 -15.35
N GLU A 93 9.18 -22.93 -15.57
CA GLU A 93 10.52 -22.68 -16.09
C GLU A 93 10.38 -22.09 -17.49
N GLU A 94 10.88 -20.89 -17.69
CA GLU A 94 10.92 -20.24 -18.97
C GLU A 94 12.21 -20.59 -19.71
N ASP A 95 12.16 -20.50 -21.06
CA ASP A 95 13.31 -20.77 -21.91
C ASP A 95 14.49 -19.83 -21.60
N ILE A 96 15.67 -20.42 -21.33
CA ILE A 96 16.91 -19.71 -21.04
C ILE A 96 17.91 -19.75 -22.21
N GLU A 97 17.59 -20.37 -23.34
CA GLU A 97 18.52 -20.48 -24.48
C GLU A 97 19.02 -19.13 -24.99
N PRO A 98 18.20 -18.08 -25.10
CA PRO A 98 18.70 -16.77 -25.47
C PRO A 98 19.74 -16.23 -24.48
N LEU A 99 19.52 -16.40 -23.18
CA LEU A 99 20.46 -15.95 -22.12
C LEU A 99 21.76 -16.77 -22.12
N LYS A 100 21.70 -18.09 -22.42
CA LYS A 100 22.91 -18.91 -22.58
C LYS A 100 23.79 -18.41 -23.71
N ASN A 101 23.20 -18.07 -24.86
CA ASN A 101 23.93 -17.52 -25.99
C ASN A 101 24.62 -16.19 -25.62
N ILE A 102 23.93 -15.32 -24.87
CA ILE A 102 24.49 -14.06 -24.37
C ILE A 102 25.67 -14.33 -23.40
N VAL A 103 25.55 -15.28 -22.48
CA VAL A 103 26.64 -15.67 -21.59
C VAL A 103 27.86 -16.17 -22.38
N PHE A 104 27.68 -16.93 -23.45
CA PHE A 104 28.79 -17.33 -24.32
C PHE A 104 29.41 -16.16 -25.06
N GLN A 105 28.61 -15.21 -25.58
CA GLN A 105 29.16 -13.98 -26.19
C GLN A 105 30.00 -13.18 -25.20
N ILE A 106 29.53 -13.02 -23.96
CA ILE A 106 30.31 -12.37 -22.90
C ILE A 106 31.60 -13.17 -22.64
N SER A 107 31.51 -14.48 -22.51
CA SER A 107 32.67 -15.36 -22.30
C SER A 107 33.73 -15.23 -23.39
N GLU A 108 33.32 -14.98 -24.62
CA GLU A 108 34.17 -14.74 -25.77
C GLU A 108 34.72 -13.30 -25.85
N GLY A 109 34.33 -12.42 -24.93
CA GLY A 109 34.74 -10.99 -24.94
C GLY A 109 33.97 -10.12 -25.93
N LYS A 110 32.85 -10.59 -26.47
CA LYS A 110 31.95 -9.87 -27.39
C LYS A 110 30.96 -8.97 -26.63
N PHE A 111 31.45 -8.07 -25.79
CA PHE A 111 30.67 -7.31 -24.82
C PHE A 111 29.62 -6.41 -25.46
N GLU A 112 29.96 -5.72 -26.56
CA GLU A 112 29.03 -4.85 -27.27
C GLU A 112 27.87 -5.65 -27.89
N GLU A 113 28.18 -6.79 -28.51
CA GLU A 113 27.18 -7.67 -29.09
C GLU A 113 26.26 -8.27 -28.00
N ALA A 114 26.83 -8.74 -26.90
CA ALA A 114 26.11 -9.30 -25.76
C ALA A 114 25.19 -8.25 -25.11
N GLN A 115 25.68 -7.00 -24.94
CA GLN A 115 24.86 -5.91 -24.39
C GLN A 115 23.68 -5.61 -25.30
N ASN A 116 23.91 -5.43 -26.61
CA ASN A 116 22.84 -5.18 -27.57
C ASN A 116 21.78 -6.29 -27.59
N ASN A 117 22.21 -7.55 -27.54
CA ASN A 117 21.29 -8.69 -27.51
C ASN A 117 20.50 -8.73 -26.20
N LEU A 118 21.12 -8.44 -25.07
CA LEU A 118 20.47 -8.44 -23.75
C LEU A 118 19.45 -7.30 -23.62
N GLU A 119 19.77 -6.09 -24.11
CA GLU A 119 18.88 -4.94 -24.10
C GLU A 119 17.64 -5.10 -24.99
N ASN A 120 17.77 -5.84 -26.10
CA ASN A 120 16.70 -6.12 -27.05
C ASN A 120 15.90 -7.39 -26.74
N LEU A 121 16.33 -8.19 -25.76
CA LEU A 121 15.62 -9.40 -25.35
C LEU A 121 14.45 -9.02 -24.42
N ASP A 122 13.25 -9.45 -24.80
CA ASP A 122 12.09 -9.34 -23.91
C ASP A 122 12.06 -10.53 -22.93
N PHE A 123 12.34 -10.25 -21.67
CA PHE A 123 12.37 -11.26 -20.62
C PHE A 123 12.12 -10.69 -19.23
N PHE A 124 11.74 -11.55 -18.31
CA PHE A 124 11.73 -11.28 -16.88
C PHE A 124 12.77 -12.16 -16.20
N MET A 125 13.70 -11.52 -15.46
CA MET A 125 14.81 -12.25 -14.86
C MET A 125 14.36 -13.22 -13.79
N ILE A 126 13.31 -12.90 -13.03
CA ILE A 126 12.85 -13.71 -11.90
C ILE A 126 12.46 -15.14 -12.33
N SER A 127 11.80 -15.31 -13.47
CA SER A 127 11.37 -16.62 -13.98
C SER A 127 12.52 -17.46 -14.55
N ARG A 128 13.64 -16.81 -14.91
CA ARG A 128 14.80 -17.44 -15.55
C ARG A 128 16.02 -17.56 -14.63
N ARG A 129 15.95 -16.96 -13.45
CA ARG A 129 17.07 -16.84 -12.51
C ARG A 129 17.66 -18.21 -12.16
N ASP A 130 16.89 -19.08 -11.54
CA ASP A 130 17.39 -20.34 -11.01
C ASP A 130 17.85 -21.31 -12.13
N PRO A 131 17.12 -21.49 -13.24
CA PRO A 131 17.60 -22.27 -14.37
C PRO A 131 18.91 -21.73 -14.95
N LEU A 132 19.04 -20.41 -15.10
CA LEU A 132 20.26 -19.80 -15.64
C LEU A 132 21.47 -20.00 -14.72
N LEU A 133 21.32 -19.73 -13.42
CA LEU A 133 22.42 -19.88 -12.46
C LEU A 133 22.87 -21.33 -12.35
N ASN A 134 21.94 -22.27 -12.29
CA ASN A 134 22.26 -23.71 -12.28
C ASN A 134 23.02 -24.13 -13.55
N TRP A 135 22.63 -23.58 -14.70
CA TRP A 135 23.34 -23.86 -15.95
C TRP A 135 24.76 -23.25 -15.96
N ILE A 136 24.94 -22.00 -15.54
CA ILE A 136 26.26 -21.35 -15.45
C ILE A 136 27.20 -22.16 -14.54
N ILE A 137 26.71 -22.58 -13.37
CA ILE A 137 27.50 -23.39 -12.42
C ILE A 137 27.92 -24.71 -13.06
N LYS A 138 27.01 -25.37 -13.79
CA LYS A 138 27.29 -26.64 -14.47
C LYS A 138 28.32 -26.48 -15.57
N GLU A 139 28.20 -25.44 -16.37
CA GLU A 139 29.04 -25.22 -17.56
C GLU A 139 30.26 -24.29 -17.27
N GLN A 140 30.56 -23.97 -16.00
CA GLN A 140 31.60 -23.01 -15.59
C GLN A 140 32.98 -23.26 -16.22
N LYS A 141 33.30 -24.52 -16.61
CA LYS A 141 34.57 -24.85 -17.25
C LYS A 141 34.67 -24.35 -18.70
N GLN A 142 33.54 -24.07 -19.33
CA GLN A 142 33.44 -23.61 -20.72
C GLN A 142 33.21 -22.10 -20.78
N ILE A 143 32.99 -21.46 -19.64
CA ILE A 143 32.69 -20.04 -19.52
C ILE A 143 33.92 -19.31 -18.96
N ASN A 144 34.34 -18.26 -19.63
CA ASN A 144 35.35 -17.34 -19.10
C ASN A 144 34.71 -16.48 -18.01
N ILE A 145 34.96 -16.86 -16.75
CA ILE A 145 34.37 -16.19 -15.58
C ILE A 145 34.93 -14.76 -15.40
N ASP A 146 36.16 -14.49 -15.79
CA ASP A 146 36.75 -13.14 -15.69
C ASP A 146 36.02 -12.18 -16.63
N ASN A 147 35.79 -12.55 -17.89
CA ASN A 147 35.00 -11.77 -18.83
C ASN A 147 33.55 -11.57 -18.34
N LEU A 148 32.95 -12.62 -17.77
CA LEU A 148 31.59 -12.55 -17.23
C LEU A 148 31.52 -11.57 -16.03
N CYS A 149 32.50 -11.61 -15.15
CA CYS A 149 32.65 -10.70 -14.01
C CYS A 149 32.86 -9.25 -14.47
N GLU A 150 33.79 -9.01 -15.40
CA GLU A 150 34.06 -7.68 -15.94
C GLU A 150 32.84 -7.05 -16.58
N PHE A 151 32.13 -7.79 -17.44
CA PHE A 151 30.91 -7.33 -18.08
C PHE A 151 29.84 -6.97 -17.05
N THR A 152 29.54 -7.88 -16.12
CA THR A 152 28.46 -7.68 -15.15
C THR A 152 28.74 -6.51 -14.21
N ILE A 153 29.97 -6.34 -13.70
CA ILE A 153 30.33 -5.21 -12.85
C ILE A 153 30.25 -3.87 -13.61
N SER A 154 30.63 -3.85 -14.89
CA SER A 154 30.51 -2.67 -15.74
C SER A 154 29.03 -2.27 -15.91
N GLN A 155 28.17 -3.23 -16.26
CA GLN A 155 26.76 -2.98 -16.52
C GLN A 155 25.99 -2.47 -15.28
N LEU A 156 26.37 -2.85 -14.05
CA LEU A 156 25.74 -2.31 -12.83
C LEU A 156 25.77 -0.77 -12.78
N SER A 157 26.80 -0.14 -13.32
CA SER A 157 26.95 1.31 -13.27
C SER A 157 26.59 2.03 -14.56
N THR A 158 26.46 1.33 -15.67
CA THR A 158 26.27 1.95 -17.00
C THR A 158 24.94 1.66 -17.63
N SER A 159 24.28 0.55 -17.25
CA SER A 159 23.02 0.15 -17.85
C SER A 159 21.86 1.09 -17.50
N LYS A 160 20.98 1.29 -18.48
CA LYS A 160 19.68 1.98 -18.35
C LYS A 160 18.49 1.01 -18.37
N ASN A 161 18.76 -0.30 -18.46
CA ASN A 161 17.77 -1.34 -18.55
C ASN A 161 17.68 -2.13 -17.23
N ILE A 162 16.50 -2.20 -16.65
CA ILE A 162 16.21 -2.88 -15.37
C ILE A 162 16.59 -4.37 -15.44
N GLU A 163 16.14 -5.09 -16.49
CA GLU A 163 16.38 -6.53 -16.59
C GLU A 163 17.86 -6.86 -16.83
N VAL A 164 18.60 -5.99 -17.52
CA VAL A 164 20.06 -6.12 -17.65
C VAL A 164 20.74 -6.04 -16.29
N ILE A 165 20.34 -5.11 -15.45
CA ILE A 165 20.89 -4.99 -14.08
C ILE A 165 20.52 -6.23 -13.25
N LYS A 166 19.26 -6.70 -13.32
CA LYS A 166 18.83 -7.93 -12.64
C LYS A 166 19.65 -9.15 -13.10
N PHE A 167 19.85 -9.29 -14.41
CA PHE A 167 20.72 -10.35 -14.96
C PHE A 167 22.13 -10.27 -14.36
N CYS A 168 22.74 -9.08 -14.35
CA CYS A 168 24.08 -8.88 -13.79
C CYS A 168 24.14 -9.21 -12.30
N LEU A 169 23.15 -8.77 -11.51
CA LEU A 169 23.06 -9.08 -10.09
C LEU A 169 22.91 -10.60 -9.85
N CYS A 170 22.11 -11.29 -10.66
CA CYS A 170 22.00 -12.74 -10.58
C CYS A 170 23.33 -13.43 -10.84
N VAL A 171 24.04 -13.04 -11.88
CA VAL A 171 25.36 -13.63 -12.19
C VAL A 171 26.35 -13.36 -11.07
N LEU A 172 26.36 -12.16 -10.51
CA LEU A 172 27.25 -11.81 -9.38
C LEU A 172 26.93 -12.56 -8.08
N GLU A 173 25.73 -13.10 -7.93
CA GLU A 173 25.37 -13.95 -6.77
C GLU A 173 26.28 -15.19 -6.65
N ILE A 174 26.69 -15.77 -7.77
CA ILE A 174 27.53 -16.99 -7.82
C ILE A 174 29.03 -16.68 -7.89
N ILE A 175 29.40 -15.40 -7.97
CA ILE A 175 30.81 -14.95 -8.01
C ILE A 175 31.23 -14.50 -6.60
N LYS A 176 32.41 -14.90 -6.17
CA LYS A 176 32.95 -14.45 -4.86
C LYS A 176 33.41 -13.00 -4.93
N LEU A 177 32.66 -12.10 -4.28
CA LEU A 177 32.91 -10.66 -4.23
C LEU A 177 33.56 -10.15 -2.93
N GLU A 178 33.99 -11.05 -2.03
CA GLU A 178 34.48 -10.67 -0.68
C GLU A 178 35.59 -9.59 -0.68
N THR A 179 36.36 -9.48 -1.74
CA THR A 179 37.44 -8.51 -1.90
C THR A 179 37.10 -7.28 -2.74
N GLU A 180 35.97 -7.30 -3.42
CA GLU A 180 35.56 -6.29 -4.40
C GLU A 180 34.70 -5.20 -3.74
N LYS A 181 35.33 -4.35 -2.88
CA LYS A 181 34.61 -3.33 -2.09
C LYS A 181 33.77 -2.38 -2.93
N ASP A 182 34.27 -1.92 -4.07
CA ASP A 182 33.54 -0.99 -4.94
C ASP A 182 32.29 -1.63 -5.54
N THR A 183 32.36 -2.91 -5.90
CA THR A 183 31.22 -3.67 -6.40
C THR A 183 30.18 -3.88 -5.30
N ILE A 184 30.60 -4.20 -4.07
CA ILE A 184 29.71 -4.34 -2.92
C ILE A 184 28.98 -3.02 -2.62
N GLU A 185 29.66 -1.87 -2.68
CA GLU A 185 29.03 -0.56 -2.48
C GLU A 185 28.00 -0.25 -3.59
N LYS A 186 28.28 -0.62 -4.85
CA LYS A 186 27.29 -0.50 -5.94
C LYS A 186 26.06 -1.35 -5.66
N VAL A 187 26.24 -2.60 -5.22
CA VAL A 187 25.15 -3.51 -4.83
C VAL A 187 24.31 -2.92 -3.69
N LYS A 188 24.94 -2.33 -2.66
CA LYS A 188 24.22 -1.68 -1.55
C LYS A 188 23.40 -0.47 -2.00
N ILE A 189 23.92 0.32 -2.94
CA ILE A 189 23.19 1.47 -3.50
C ILE A 189 21.98 0.98 -4.31
N LEU A 190 22.15 -0.02 -5.17
CA LEU A 190 21.05 -0.61 -5.94
C LEU A 190 20.01 -1.26 -5.02
N ALA A 191 20.42 -1.85 -3.89
CA ALA A 191 19.52 -2.47 -2.92
C ALA A 191 18.53 -1.50 -2.27
N LEU A 192 18.74 -0.19 -2.37
CA LEU A 192 17.79 0.81 -1.85
C LEU A 192 16.55 0.97 -2.72
N SER A 193 16.58 0.52 -3.98
CA SER A 193 15.40 0.45 -4.83
C SER A 193 14.73 -0.92 -4.70
N ASP A 194 13.44 -0.94 -4.38
CA ASP A 194 12.64 -2.16 -4.23
C ASP A 194 12.76 -3.10 -5.44
N GLU A 195 13.02 -2.55 -6.64
CA GLU A 195 13.19 -3.31 -7.89
C GLU A 195 14.42 -4.22 -7.87
N PHE A 196 15.47 -3.85 -7.13
CA PHE A 196 16.73 -4.60 -7.11
C PHE A 196 17.03 -5.25 -5.76
N THR A 197 16.28 -4.90 -4.70
CA THR A 197 16.57 -5.34 -3.33
C THR A 197 16.73 -6.85 -3.25
N LEU A 198 15.79 -7.62 -3.81
CA LEU A 198 15.85 -9.10 -3.81
C LEU A 198 17.17 -9.64 -4.33
N TYR A 199 17.61 -9.18 -5.49
CA TYR A 199 18.83 -9.65 -6.17
C TYR A 199 20.09 -9.23 -5.41
N CYS A 200 20.07 -8.02 -4.86
CA CYS A 200 21.16 -7.52 -4.03
C CYS A 200 21.31 -8.30 -2.72
N LEU A 201 20.20 -8.65 -2.08
CA LEU A 201 20.20 -9.47 -0.86
C LEU A 201 20.79 -10.86 -1.12
N ASN A 202 20.56 -11.43 -2.29
CA ASN A 202 21.17 -12.70 -2.67
C ASN A 202 22.70 -12.64 -2.76
N ILE A 203 23.27 -11.49 -3.09
CA ILE A 203 24.71 -11.26 -3.06
C ILE A 203 25.17 -10.99 -1.62
N LEU A 204 24.50 -10.07 -0.92
CA LEU A 204 24.89 -9.61 0.41
C LEU A 204 24.85 -10.73 1.46
N LYS A 205 23.93 -11.71 1.34
CA LYS A 205 23.86 -12.87 2.26
C LYS A 205 25.15 -13.69 2.32
N ASN A 206 25.99 -13.62 1.30
CA ASN A 206 27.24 -14.36 1.21
C ASN A 206 28.42 -13.62 1.85
N LEU A 207 28.25 -12.38 2.31
CA LEU A 207 29.30 -11.60 2.97
C LEU A 207 29.49 -12.03 4.42
N LYS A 208 30.70 -11.81 4.96
CA LYS A 208 31.03 -12.15 6.34
C LYS A 208 30.16 -11.43 7.37
N ASN A 209 29.77 -10.18 7.12
CA ASN A 209 28.90 -9.33 7.94
C ASN A 209 27.50 -9.19 7.34
N SER A 210 27.03 -10.23 6.67
CA SER A 210 25.79 -10.21 5.89
C SER A 210 24.57 -9.69 6.66
N ASN A 211 24.40 -10.13 7.91
CA ASN A 211 23.20 -9.78 8.67
C ASN A 211 23.13 -8.30 9.03
N GLU A 212 24.26 -7.68 9.36
CA GLU A 212 24.37 -6.25 9.60
C GLU A 212 24.06 -5.44 8.34
N GLU A 213 24.61 -5.85 7.19
CA GLU A 213 24.36 -5.19 5.91
C GLU A 213 22.87 -5.31 5.51
N ILE A 214 22.29 -6.49 5.65
CA ILE A 214 20.87 -6.73 5.38
C ILE A 214 20.01 -5.88 6.32
N PHE A 215 20.37 -5.78 7.60
CA PHE A 215 19.64 -4.93 8.55
C PHE A 215 19.69 -3.45 8.17
N GLU A 216 20.85 -2.94 7.72
CA GLU A 216 20.96 -1.56 7.25
C GLU A 216 20.10 -1.29 6.00
N ILE A 217 19.99 -2.25 5.07
CA ILE A 217 19.09 -2.14 3.94
C ILE A 217 17.62 -2.20 4.40
N ALA A 218 17.26 -3.18 5.24
CA ALA A 218 15.90 -3.36 5.74
C ALA A 218 15.32 -2.09 6.37
N LYS A 219 16.12 -1.30 7.07
CA LYS A 219 15.69 -0.03 7.68
C LYS A 219 15.37 1.06 6.65
N LYS A 220 15.93 0.98 5.45
CA LYS A 220 15.88 2.05 4.43
C LYS A 220 14.86 1.80 3.33
N VAL A 221 14.50 0.54 3.09
CA VAL A 221 13.50 0.16 2.08
C VAL A 221 12.12 0.03 2.71
N LYS A 222 11.05 0.25 1.95
CA LYS A 222 9.69 0.30 2.51
C LYS A 222 8.73 -0.68 1.84
N GLY A 223 8.70 -0.76 0.52
CA GLY A 223 7.78 -1.60 -0.24
C GLY A 223 8.20 -3.07 -0.30
N TRP A 224 8.29 -3.60 -1.49
CA TRP A 224 8.74 -4.97 -1.72
C TRP A 224 10.16 -5.23 -1.21
N GLY A 225 11.01 -4.20 -1.24
CA GLY A 225 12.34 -4.27 -0.64
C GLY A 225 12.32 -4.60 0.86
N ARG A 226 11.36 -4.05 1.64
CA ARG A 226 11.16 -4.40 3.05
C ARG A 226 10.75 -5.87 3.19
N ILE A 227 9.82 -6.33 2.36
CA ILE A 227 9.34 -7.72 2.39
C ILE A 227 10.50 -8.68 2.16
N TYR A 228 11.28 -8.48 1.11
CA TYR A 228 12.45 -9.31 0.83
C TYR A 228 13.50 -9.24 1.94
N SER A 229 13.76 -8.03 2.48
CA SER A 229 14.75 -7.86 3.54
C SER A 229 14.39 -8.64 4.80
N ILE A 230 13.11 -8.70 5.17
CA ILE A 230 12.63 -9.49 6.32
C ILE A 230 12.87 -10.99 6.09
N GLU A 231 12.73 -11.50 4.89
CA GLU A 231 13.02 -12.91 4.59
C GLU A 231 14.49 -13.28 4.84
N TYR A 232 15.41 -12.38 4.54
CA TYR A 232 16.86 -12.63 4.67
C TYR A 232 17.43 -12.27 6.07
N LEU A 233 16.87 -11.26 6.74
CA LEU A 233 17.34 -10.78 8.04
C LEU A 233 17.20 -11.85 9.14
N GLN A 234 18.24 -12.05 9.94
CA GLN A 234 18.23 -12.95 11.08
C GLN A 234 18.12 -12.18 12.40
N ALA A 235 17.23 -12.58 13.30
CA ALA A 235 17.01 -11.95 14.61
C ALA A 235 18.10 -12.34 15.63
N THR A 236 19.36 -12.01 15.34
CA THR A 236 20.54 -12.47 16.09
C THR A 236 20.75 -11.78 17.43
N ASN A 237 20.09 -10.67 17.70
CA ASN A 237 20.19 -9.91 18.94
C ASN A 237 18.90 -9.13 19.23
N ASN A 238 18.77 -8.61 20.46
CA ASN A 238 17.55 -7.93 20.90
C ASN A 238 17.23 -6.68 20.07
N LYS A 239 18.23 -5.90 19.64
CA LYS A 239 18.00 -4.71 18.81
C LYS A 239 17.28 -5.07 17.50
N ILE A 240 17.70 -6.16 16.86
CA ILE A 240 17.07 -6.62 15.62
C ILE A 240 15.69 -7.21 15.89
N LYS A 241 15.53 -7.98 16.99
CA LYS A 241 14.22 -8.53 17.40
C LYS A 241 13.19 -7.43 17.66
N GLU A 242 13.58 -6.41 18.42
CA GLU A 242 12.73 -5.25 18.71
C GLU A 242 12.34 -4.51 17.42
N TRP A 243 13.30 -4.25 16.54
CA TRP A 243 13.03 -3.59 15.26
C TRP A 243 12.11 -4.43 14.35
N ILE A 244 12.29 -5.77 14.31
CA ILE A 244 11.38 -6.65 13.55
C ILE A 244 9.96 -6.57 14.10
N LEU A 245 9.79 -6.52 15.42
CA LEU A 245 8.47 -6.36 16.04
C LEU A 245 7.84 -5.01 15.70
N GLU A 246 8.62 -3.93 15.83
CA GLU A 246 8.13 -2.56 15.64
C GLU A 246 7.90 -2.22 14.15
N GLU A 247 8.77 -2.68 13.25
CA GLU A 247 8.86 -2.19 11.86
C GLU A 247 8.72 -3.28 10.80
N GLY A 248 8.88 -4.57 11.17
CA GLY A 248 8.97 -5.66 10.20
C GLY A 248 7.74 -5.81 9.30
N CYS A 249 6.55 -5.53 9.83
CA CYS A 249 5.30 -5.58 9.08
C CYS A 249 4.89 -4.24 8.44
N HIS A 250 5.61 -3.14 8.68
CA HIS A 250 5.35 -1.84 8.08
C HIS A 250 6.00 -1.74 6.69
N ASN A 251 5.47 -2.51 5.72
CA ASN A 251 6.01 -2.62 4.37
C ASN A 251 5.27 -1.76 3.32
N TYR A 252 4.19 -1.07 3.68
CA TYR A 252 3.36 -0.24 2.78
C TYR A 252 2.70 -0.98 1.60
N ILE A 253 2.84 -2.30 1.53
CA ILE A 253 2.15 -3.17 0.56
C ILE A 253 0.98 -3.85 1.28
N ILE A 254 1.24 -4.95 1.98
CA ILE A 254 0.30 -5.65 2.86
C ILE A 254 1.10 -6.22 4.02
N PRO A 255 0.81 -5.85 5.29
CA PRO A 255 1.55 -6.33 6.46
C PRO A 255 1.67 -7.85 6.55
N ALA A 256 0.66 -8.57 6.10
CA ALA A 256 0.59 -10.02 6.10
C ALA A 256 1.76 -10.71 5.37
N TYR A 257 2.34 -10.09 4.31
CA TYR A 257 3.49 -10.68 3.61
C TYR A 257 4.68 -10.99 4.51
N THR A 258 4.87 -10.24 5.58
CA THR A 258 6.02 -10.42 6.48
C THR A 258 5.63 -10.97 7.85
N ALA A 259 4.34 -11.02 8.18
CA ALA A 259 3.86 -11.32 9.52
C ALA A 259 4.31 -12.69 10.05
N TYR A 260 4.15 -13.75 9.27
CA TYR A 260 4.58 -15.10 9.64
C TYR A 260 6.10 -15.16 9.89
N THR A 261 6.88 -14.61 8.98
CA THR A 261 8.34 -14.57 9.07
C THR A 261 8.78 -13.74 10.28
N CYS A 262 8.17 -12.59 10.54
CA CYS A 262 8.42 -11.78 11.73
C CYS A 262 8.15 -12.56 13.01
N ALA A 263 6.95 -13.11 13.17
CA ALA A 263 6.55 -13.85 14.36
C ALA A 263 7.49 -15.02 14.69
N LYS A 264 7.87 -15.81 13.66
CA LYS A 264 8.85 -16.91 13.82
C LYS A 264 10.23 -16.43 14.22
N LYS A 265 10.76 -15.41 13.55
CA LYS A 265 12.13 -14.94 13.80
C LYS A 265 12.32 -14.34 15.18
N ILE A 266 11.31 -13.63 15.70
CA ILE A 266 11.39 -13.03 17.04
C ILE A 266 10.97 -13.98 18.16
N ASN A 267 10.38 -15.13 17.84
CA ASN A 267 9.71 -16.04 18.79
C ASN A 267 8.64 -15.30 19.61
N LEU A 268 7.52 -14.97 18.95
CA LEU A 268 6.48 -14.09 19.51
C LEU A 268 5.90 -14.63 20.82
N VAL A 269 5.82 -15.96 21.00
CA VAL A 269 5.40 -16.59 22.25
C VAL A 269 6.38 -16.28 23.40
N GLU A 270 7.69 -16.29 23.14
CA GLU A 270 8.71 -15.93 24.13
C GLU A 270 8.55 -14.48 24.59
N ILE A 271 8.29 -13.57 23.66
CA ILE A 271 8.04 -12.15 23.99
C ILE A 271 6.79 -12.00 24.86
N LEU A 272 5.71 -12.71 24.54
CA LEU A 272 4.49 -12.69 25.35
C LEU A 272 4.66 -13.31 26.75
N ASN A 273 5.68 -14.13 26.98
CA ASN A 273 6.01 -14.66 28.29
C ASN A 273 6.87 -13.71 29.14
N GLU A 274 7.33 -12.58 28.61
CA GLU A 274 8.04 -11.59 29.40
C GLU A 274 7.18 -11.08 30.58
N ASP A 275 7.81 -10.89 31.75
CA ASP A 275 7.13 -10.40 32.96
C ASP A 275 6.56 -8.99 32.76
N LYS A 276 7.28 -8.15 32.02
CA LYS A 276 6.93 -6.74 31.78
C LYS A 276 6.89 -6.42 30.29
N ILE A 277 5.70 -6.20 29.80
CA ILE A 277 5.43 -5.71 28.45
C ILE A 277 4.82 -4.31 28.59
N SER A 278 5.41 -3.30 27.92
CA SER A 278 4.82 -1.95 27.88
C SER A 278 3.58 -1.93 26.98
N SER A 279 2.67 -0.96 27.19
CA SER A 279 1.49 -0.78 26.32
C SER A 279 1.90 -0.57 24.86
N LYS A 280 2.99 0.18 24.59
CA LYS A 280 3.52 0.35 23.23
C LYS A 280 3.93 -1.00 22.63
N LYS A 281 4.76 -1.78 23.34
CA LYS A 281 5.20 -3.09 22.86
C LYS A 281 4.02 -4.04 22.65
N PHE A 282 2.99 -3.97 23.50
CA PHE A 282 1.78 -4.77 23.33
C PHE A 282 0.98 -4.34 22.10
N ASN A 283 0.92 -3.04 21.80
CA ASN A 283 0.30 -2.54 20.59
C ASN A 283 1.05 -2.99 19.32
N ASP A 284 2.40 -2.98 19.31
CA ASP A 284 3.20 -3.52 18.21
C ASP A 284 2.94 -5.04 18.03
N ILE A 285 2.77 -5.79 19.14
CA ILE A 285 2.35 -7.20 19.10
C ILE A 285 0.94 -7.34 18.48
N SER A 286 0.01 -6.48 18.86
CA SER A 286 -1.37 -6.50 18.34
C SER A 286 -1.40 -6.22 16.85
N TYR A 287 -0.57 -5.28 16.37
CA TYR A 287 -0.40 -5.02 14.94
C TYR A 287 0.10 -6.27 14.18
N LEU A 288 1.11 -6.94 14.73
CA LEU A 288 1.64 -8.19 14.18
C LEU A 288 0.59 -9.32 14.22
N MET A 289 -0.21 -9.43 15.31
CA MET A 289 -1.31 -10.39 15.40
C MET A 289 -2.37 -10.14 14.34
N ASN A 290 -2.77 -8.89 14.10
CA ASN A 290 -3.71 -8.53 13.05
C ASN A 290 -3.18 -8.96 11.67
N ALA A 291 -1.89 -8.70 11.40
CA ALA A 291 -1.26 -9.09 10.14
C ALA A 291 -1.15 -10.62 9.96
N LEU A 292 -0.96 -11.39 11.07
CA LEU A 292 -0.95 -12.85 11.05
C LEU A 292 -2.32 -13.46 10.75
N LEU A 293 -3.40 -12.77 11.10
CA LEU A 293 -4.77 -13.22 10.90
C LEU A 293 -5.31 -12.94 9.49
N ASP A 294 -4.58 -12.18 8.69
CA ASP A 294 -4.88 -11.92 7.29
C ASP A 294 -4.24 -13.02 6.42
N GLU A 295 -4.98 -14.11 6.20
CA GLU A 295 -4.48 -15.34 5.54
C GLU A 295 -5.05 -15.57 4.13
N GLU A 296 -5.75 -14.62 3.53
CA GLU A 296 -6.50 -14.85 2.28
C GLU A 296 -5.65 -15.38 1.12
N ALA A 297 -4.39 -14.97 1.02
CA ALA A 297 -3.49 -15.38 -0.06
C ALA A 297 -2.04 -15.66 0.40
N ILE A 298 -1.79 -15.64 1.70
CA ILE A 298 -0.44 -15.61 2.27
C ILE A 298 -0.38 -16.52 3.50
N THR A 299 0.80 -16.98 3.85
CA THR A 299 1.05 -17.76 5.08
C THR A 299 0.83 -16.91 6.32
N GLY A 300 -0.02 -17.36 7.23
CA GLY A 300 -0.36 -16.62 8.46
C GLY A 300 -0.35 -17.47 9.73
N ILE A 301 -1.23 -17.15 10.68
CA ILE A 301 -1.29 -17.76 12.00
C ILE A 301 -1.54 -19.27 11.95
N SER A 302 -2.32 -19.76 10.99
CA SER A 302 -2.65 -21.18 10.82
C SER A 302 -1.40 -22.05 10.56
N ASN A 303 -0.32 -21.46 10.09
CA ASN A 303 0.95 -22.15 9.81
C ASN A 303 1.93 -22.14 10.99
N LEU A 304 1.61 -21.46 12.10
CA LEU A 304 2.41 -21.52 13.32
C LEU A 304 2.11 -22.81 14.09
N GLU A 305 3.14 -23.55 14.45
CA GLU A 305 3.00 -24.79 15.21
C GLU A 305 2.45 -24.55 16.62
N ASP A 306 2.79 -23.42 17.23
CA ASP A 306 2.42 -22.98 18.55
C ASP A 306 1.25 -21.97 18.57
N ARG A 307 0.44 -21.93 17.49
CA ARG A 307 -0.63 -20.93 17.31
C ARG A 307 -1.62 -20.84 18.47
N GLU A 308 -2.02 -21.99 19.06
CA GLU A 308 -2.95 -22.00 20.19
C GLU A 308 -2.32 -21.37 21.42
N LEU A 309 -1.08 -21.72 21.74
CA LEU A 309 -0.33 -21.12 22.84
C LEU A 309 -0.11 -19.61 22.61
N LEU A 310 0.19 -19.21 21.38
CA LEU A 310 0.31 -17.80 21.01
C LEU A 310 -0.98 -17.03 21.32
N ILE A 311 -2.13 -17.56 20.90
CA ILE A 311 -3.44 -16.96 21.15
C ILE A 311 -3.74 -16.88 22.65
N GLU A 312 -3.50 -17.95 23.40
CA GLU A 312 -3.69 -17.97 24.86
C GLU A 312 -2.87 -16.86 25.53
N ARG A 313 -1.56 -16.79 25.26
CA ARG A 313 -0.67 -15.80 25.85
C ARG A 313 -1.03 -14.37 25.47
N TYR A 314 -1.41 -14.16 24.21
CA TYR A 314 -1.88 -12.85 23.75
C TYR A 314 -3.12 -12.41 24.53
N LEU A 315 -4.15 -13.25 24.62
CA LEU A 315 -5.39 -12.94 25.33
C LEU A 315 -5.18 -12.74 26.85
N GLU A 316 -4.28 -13.50 27.49
CA GLU A 316 -3.90 -13.29 28.90
C GLU A 316 -3.34 -11.88 29.12
N LYS A 317 -2.41 -11.43 28.26
CA LYS A 317 -1.83 -10.08 28.34
C LYS A 317 -2.84 -9.00 27.96
N ALA A 318 -3.71 -9.25 26.98
CA ALA A 318 -4.73 -8.32 26.53
C ALA A 318 -5.70 -7.90 27.65
N LYS A 319 -6.04 -8.78 28.60
CA LYS A 319 -6.90 -8.47 29.77
C LYS A 319 -6.41 -7.21 30.52
N THR A 320 -5.12 -7.02 30.60
CA THR A 320 -4.52 -5.92 31.37
C THR A 320 -3.95 -4.82 30.50
N LEU A 321 -3.37 -5.13 29.34
CA LEU A 321 -2.58 -4.22 28.52
C LEU A 321 -3.36 -3.57 27.39
N ALA A 322 -4.45 -4.19 26.92
CA ALA A 322 -5.23 -3.65 25.79
C ALA A 322 -5.73 -2.22 26.09
N SER A 323 -5.36 -1.29 25.20
CA SER A 323 -5.63 0.14 25.36
C SER A 323 -5.69 0.92 24.04
N ALA A 324 -5.25 0.35 22.92
CA ALA A 324 -5.25 0.95 21.61
C ALA A 324 -6.26 0.28 20.67
N GLU A 325 -6.57 0.92 19.57
CA GLU A 325 -7.52 0.43 18.56
C GLU A 325 -7.08 -0.93 18.01
N GLU A 326 -5.80 -1.08 17.68
CA GLU A 326 -5.20 -2.30 17.15
C GLU A 326 -5.38 -3.50 18.09
N ASP A 327 -5.32 -3.25 19.43
CA ASP A 327 -5.46 -4.30 20.43
C ASP A 327 -6.86 -4.92 20.39
N TYR A 328 -7.89 -4.07 20.39
CA TYR A 328 -9.29 -4.53 20.36
C TYR A 328 -9.67 -5.13 19.01
N TYR A 329 -9.10 -4.59 17.93
CA TYR A 329 -9.32 -5.15 16.61
C TYR A 329 -8.75 -6.57 16.52
N ALA A 330 -7.53 -6.80 17.02
CA ALA A 330 -6.92 -8.13 17.07
C ALA A 330 -7.78 -9.11 17.88
N ILE A 331 -8.36 -8.68 19.03
CA ILE A 331 -9.23 -9.52 19.84
C ILE A 331 -10.53 -9.89 19.09
N ILE A 332 -11.12 -8.95 18.37
CA ILE A 332 -12.32 -9.20 17.56
C ILE A 332 -12.04 -10.20 16.44
N THR A 333 -10.94 -9.98 15.71
CA THR A 333 -10.51 -10.86 14.62
C THR A 333 -10.13 -12.26 15.12
N LEU A 334 -9.43 -12.35 16.26
CA LEU A 334 -9.13 -13.62 16.93
C LEU A 334 -10.39 -14.37 17.32
N LYS A 335 -11.39 -13.69 17.87
CA LYS A 335 -12.67 -14.33 18.21
C LYS A 335 -13.32 -14.97 17.00
N GLU A 336 -13.34 -14.30 15.85
CA GLU A 336 -13.89 -14.87 14.63
C GLU A 336 -12.99 -15.99 14.07
N TYR A 337 -11.67 -15.85 14.15
CA TYR A 337 -10.74 -16.89 13.78
C TYR A 337 -10.97 -18.18 14.60
N ILE A 338 -11.08 -18.08 15.93
CA ILE A 338 -11.32 -19.22 16.82
C ILE A 338 -12.65 -19.90 16.50
N LYS A 339 -13.73 -19.14 16.28
CA LYS A 339 -15.06 -19.69 15.89
C LYS A 339 -15.00 -20.54 14.62
N ASN A 340 -14.18 -20.11 13.65
CA ASN A 340 -14.06 -20.77 12.36
C ASN A 340 -13.07 -21.95 12.36
N ASN A 341 -12.24 -22.09 13.41
CA ASN A 341 -11.19 -23.12 13.51
C ASN A 341 -11.49 -24.09 14.68
N LYS A 342 -12.15 -25.20 14.37
CA LYS A 342 -12.58 -26.22 15.34
C LYS A 342 -11.43 -26.89 16.12
N GLU A 343 -10.20 -26.76 15.65
CA GLU A 343 -9.01 -27.33 16.30
C GLU A 343 -8.52 -26.48 17.48
N ILE A 344 -9.01 -25.24 17.61
CA ILE A 344 -8.63 -24.33 18.68
C ILE A 344 -9.66 -24.40 19.80
N ASN A 345 -9.17 -24.31 21.05
CA ASN A 345 -10.01 -24.34 22.23
C ASN A 345 -11.04 -23.21 22.25
N ASN A 346 -12.33 -23.56 22.11
CA ASN A 346 -13.43 -22.59 22.10
C ASN A 346 -13.62 -21.82 23.43
N GLU A 347 -13.02 -22.26 24.54
CA GLU A 347 -13.05 -21.50 25.80
C GLU A 347 -12.33 -20.13 25.66
N LEU A 348 -11.42 -20.01 24.71
CA LEU A 348 -10.75 -18.72 24.40
C LEU A 348 -11.73 -17.66 23.89
N ILE A 349 -12.85 -18.05 23.27
CA ILE A 349 -13.93 -17.12 22.89
C ILE A 349 -14.50 -16.40 24.11
N LYS A 350 -14.65 -17.11 25.24
CA LYS A 350 -15.13 -16.50 26.48
C LYS A 350 -14.18 -15.42 26.99
N ILE A 351 -12.87 -15.64 26.83
CA ILE A 351 -11.85 -14.65 27.20
C ILE A 351 -11.98 -13.40 26.31
N CYS A 352 -12.15 -13.58 24.99
CA CYS A 352 -12.40 -12.47 24.10
C CYS A 352 -13.65 -11.67 24.52
N ASP A 353 -14.73 -12.38 24.84
CA ASP A 353 -16.00 -11.76 25.29
C ASP A 353 -15.84 -11.03 26.62
N GLU A 354 -15.13 -11.58 27.59
CA GLU A 354 -14.81 -10.93 28.86
C GLU A 354 -14.08 -9.61 28.65
N ILE A 355 -13.06 -9.60 27.77
CA ILE A 355 -12.30 -8.38 27.45
C ILE A 355 -13.20 -7.36 26.75
N LEU A 356 -13.86 -7.76 25.67
CA LEU A 356 -14.63 -6.86 24.81
C LEU A 356 -15.86 -6.26 25.52
N ASN A 357 -16.53 -7.03 26.37
CA ASN A 357 -17.72 -6.57 27.11
C ASN A 357 -17.40 -5.87 28.43
N SER A 358 -16.12 -5.77 28.81
CA SER A 358 -15.72 -5.11 30.05
C SER A 358 -16.04 -3.61 30.03
N GLU A 359 -16.36 -3.05 31.20
CA GLU A 359 -16.54 -1.61 31.36
C GLU A 359 -15.25 -0.84 31.03
N LYS A 360 -14.07 -1.43 31.35
CA LYS A 360 -12.77 -0.87 30.97
C LYS A 360 -12.70 -0.66 29.45
N THR A 361 -13.01 -1.67 28.64
CA THR A 361 -12.99 -1.59 27.18
C THR A 361 -13.95 -0.53 26.67
N ARG A 362 -15.19 -0.51 27.17
CA ARG A 362 -16.17 0.50 26.76
C ARG A 362 -15.69 1.94 27.05
N ASN A 363 -15.04 2.15 28.19
CA ASN A 363 -14.52 3.46 28.55
C ASN A 363 -13.32 3.87 27.64
N ILE A 364 -12.40 2.94 27.37
CA ILE A 364 -11.28 3.19 26.47
C ILE A 364 -11.78 3.52 25.05
N VAL A 365 -12.73 2.73 24.52
CA VAL A 365 -13.30 2.97 23.19
C VAL A 365 -13.99 4.33 23.12
N LYS A 366 -14.68 4.76 24.17
CA LYS A 366 -15.26 6.12 24.22
C LYS A 366 -14.20 7.22 24.21
N GLU A 367 -13.05 7.03 24.87
CA GLU A 367 -11.96 7.99 24.80
C GLU A 367 -11.31 7.99 23.39
N LEU A 368 -11.13 6.81 22.76
CA LEU A 368 -10.65 6.74 21.37
C LEU A 368 -11.59 7.48 20.40
N LEU A 369 -12.92 7.35 20.58
CA LEU A 369 -13.90 8.08 19.78
C LEU A 369 -13.76 9.61 19.90
N LYS A 370 -13.44 10.13 21.07
CA LYS A 370 -13.20 11.57 21.27
C LYS A 370 -11.97 12.07 20.51
N GLU A 371 -11.00 11.18 20.28
CA GLU A 371 -9.78 11.45 19.51
C GLU A 371 -9.94 11.19 18.01
N GLY A 372 -11.09 10.67 17.58
CA GLY A 372 -11.40 10.36 16.19
C GLY A 372 -10.97 8.97 15.72
N TYR A 373 -10.90 8.01 16.62
CA TYR A 373 -10.51 6.62 16.37
C TYR A 373 -11.54 5.62 16.95
N GLY A 374 -11.38 4.33 16.66
CA GLY A 374 -12.15 3.26 17.33
C GLY A 374 -13.59 3.06 16.82
N TYR A 375 -13.99 3.64 15.69
CA TYR A 375 -15.36 3.59 15.19
C TYR A 375 -15.86 2.17 14.91
N ASN A 376 -15.04 1.32 14.30
CA ASN A 376 -15.40 -0.05 13.99
C ASN A 376 -15.59 -0.89 15.27
N ILE A 377 -14.72 -0.68 16.25
CA ILE A 377 -14.83 -1.35 17.55
C ILE A 377 -16.09 -0.88 18.28
N ALA A 378 -16.37 0.41 18.25
CA ALA A 378 -17.56 0.99 18.85
C ALA A 378 -18.85 0.41 18.24
N LYS A 379 -18.91 0.30 16.90
CA LYS A 379 -20.01 -0.39 16.19
C LYS A 379 -20.16 -1.84 16.64
N TYR A 380 -19.05 -2.58 16.70
CA TYR A 380 -19.06 -3.97 17.19
C TYR A 380 -19.61 -4.10 18.60
N LEU A 381 -19.28 -3.14 19.48
CA LEU A 381 -19.75 -3.10 20.88
C LEU A 381 -21.15 -2.49 21.05
N GLY A 382 -21.81 -2.07 19.98
CA GLY A 382 -23.12 -1.41 20.04
C GLY A 382 -23.08 -0.04 20.75
N ILE A 383 -21.98 0.69 20.62
CA ILE A 383 -21.84 2.05 21.13
C ILE A 383 -22.34 3.01 20.06
N ASP A 384 -23.26 3.92 20.42
CA ASP A 384 -23.69 5.00 19.54
C ASP A 384 -22.50 5.92 19.20
N ILE A 385 -22.10 5.90 17.92
CA ILE A 385 -20.92 6.63 17.42
C ILE A 385 -21.27 8.00 16.90
N ASP A 386 -22.48 8.23 16.44
CA ASP A 386 -22.87 9.47 15.73
C ASP A 386 -22.66 10.71 16.62
N LYS A 387 -22.99 10.58 17.89
CA LYS A 387 -22.76 11.64 18.88
C LYS A 387 -21.26 12.04 18.95
N TYR A 388 -20.38 11.06 19.01
CA TYR A 388 -18.92 11.31 19.09
C TYR A 388 -18.37 11.89 17.80
N ILE A 389 -18.90 11.49 16.65
CA ILE A 389 -18.51 12.07 15.35
C ILE A 389 -18.91 13.54 15.30
N LEU A 390 -20.12 13.89 15.71
CA LEU A 390 -20.59 15.27 15.72
C LEU A 390 -19.77 16.14 16.69
N GLU A 391 -19.50 15.64 17.91
CA GLU A 391 -18.67 16.32 18.90
C GLU A 391 -17.23 16.52 18.36
N TYR A 392 -16.62 15.47 17.80
CA TYR A 392 -15.26 15.55 17.23
C TYR A 392 -15.17 16.58 16.10
N LEU A 393 -16.12 16.56 15.15
CA LEU A 393 -16.10 17.47 14.00
C LEU A 393 -16.46 18.91 14.41
N GLN A 394 -17.18 19.12 15.51
CA GLN A 394 -17.41 20.47 16.04
C GLN A 394 -16.10 21.16 16.41
N ASP A 395 -15.16 20.44 17.01
CA ASP A 395 -13.88 20.98 17.48
C ASP A 395 -12.76 20.84 16.43
N ASN A 396 -12.83 19.81 15.57
CA ASN A 396 -11.79 19.45 14.61
C ASN A 396 -12.33 19.19 13.19
N PRO A 397 -13.04 20.15 12.55
CA PRO A 397 -13.80 19.89 11.33
C PRO A 397 -12.95 19.42 10.14
N LEU A 398 -11.68 19.79 10.07
CA LEU A 398 -10.79 19.47 8.94
C LEU A 398 -9.67 18.46 9.26
N LYS A 399 -9.64 17.90 10.48
CA LYS A 399 -8.55 16.99 10.88
C LYS A 399 -8.69 15.61 10.26
N ASN A 400 -9.90 15.05 10.24
CA ASN A 400 -10.18 13.75 9.64
C ASN A 400 -11.56 13.77 8.95
N PRO A 401 -11.64 14.18 7.68
CA PRO A 401 -12.91 14.26 6.97
C PRO A 401 -13.59 12.91 6.76
N TYR A 402 -12.81 11.82 6.71
CA TYR A 402 -13.33 10.48 6.38
C TYR A 402 -14.22 9.87 7.48
N ILE A 403 -14.21 10.40 8.69
CA ILE A 403 -15.08 9.91 9.76
C ILE A 403 -16.58 10.10 9.45
N VAL A 404 -16.93 11.01 8.55
CA VAL A 404 -18.32 11.25 8.11
C VAL A 404 -18.95 9.99 7.49
N PHE A 405 -18.13 9.09 6.92
CA PHE A 405 -18.62 7.82 6.39
C PHE A 405 -19.21 6.88 7.47
N ASN A 406 -18.88 7.10 8.73
CA ASN A 406 -19.40 6.29 9.83
C ASN A 406 -20.77 6.76 10.37
N ILE A 407 -21.25 7.96 9.99
CA ILE A 407 -22.60 8.40 10.36
C ILE A 407 -23.64 7.54 9.61
N SER A 408 -24.62 7.02 10.34
CA SER A 408 -25.66 6.14 9.82
C SER A 408 -27.05 6.81 9.82
N GLU A 409 -27.39 7.56 10.86
CA GLU A 409 -28.70 8.13 11.03
C GLU A 409 -28.91 9.40 10.21
N ARG A 410 -30.03 9.48 9.46
CA ARG A 410 -30.40 10.65 8.64
C ARG A 410 -30.40 11.95 9.44
N GLU A 411 -31.01 11.94 10.64
CA GLU A 411 -31.11 13.13 11.51
C GLU A 411 -29.72 13.64 11.91
N ASN A 412 -28.77 12.75 12.16
CA ASN A 412 -27.40 13.09 12.50
C ASN A 412 -26.62 13.59 11.29
N MET A 413 -26.92 13.10 10.08
CA MET A 413 -26.38 13.66 8.84
C MET A 413 -26.87 15.10 8.59
N GLU A 414 -28.14 15.40 8.86
CA GLU A 414 -28.67 16.78 8.77
C GLU A 414 -27.96 17.72 9.75
N LYS A 415 -27.73 17.26 10.99
CA LYS A 415 -26.94 18.03 11.99
C LYS A 415 -25.50 18.25 11.51
N LEU A 416 -24.88 17.22 10.95
CA LEU A 416 -23.52 17.29 10.41
C LEU A 416 -23.42 18.29 9.27
N VAL A 417 -24.32 18.22 8.29
CA VAL A 417 -24.35 19.17 7.16
C VAL A 417 -24.49 20.60 7.66
N SER A 418 -25.43 20.85 8.59
CA SER A 418 -25.61 22.18 9.20
C SER A 418 -24.36 22.67 9.94
N LEU A 419 -23.60 21.77 10.57
CA LEU A 419 -22.34 22.09 11.21
C LEU A 419 -21.26 22.48 10.18
N ILE A 420 -21.16 21.70 9.09
CA ILE A 420 -20.18 21.90 8.03
C ILE A 420 -20.42 23.21 7.30
N GLU A 421 -21.66 23.51 6.92
CA GLU A 421 -22.02 24.76 6.26
C GLU A 421 -21.66 26.00 7.09
N LYS A 422 -21.67 25.88 8.42
CA LYS A 422 -21.23 26.95 9.34
C LYS A 422 -19.72 27.07 9.47
N LYS A 423 -18.99 25.98 9.25
CA LYS A 423 -17.52 25.92 9.46
C LYS A 423 -16.72 26.16 8.18
N LEU A 424 -17.26 25.78 7.02
CA LEU A 424 -16.65 26.05 5.72
C LEU A 424 -17.11 27.42 5.20
N THR A 425 -16.19 28.17 4.60
CA THR A 425 -16.53 29.38 3.84
C THR A 425 -16.78 28.96 2.40
N LEU A 426 -18.02 28.54 2.08
CA LEU A 426 -18.38 27.93 0.80
C LEU A 426 -17.99 28.80 -0.40
N GLU A 427 -18.15 30.11 -0.31
CA GLU A 427 -17.81 31.06 -1.38
C GLU A 427 -16.32 31.03 -1.77
N LYS A 428 -15.42 30.58 -0.86
CA LYS A 428 -14.00 30.42 -1.15
C LYS A 428 -13.67 29.15 -1.91
N LEU A 429 -14.59 28.19 -1.93
CA LEU A 429 -14.45 26.90 -2.63
C LEU A 429 -15.01 26.97 -4.04
N GLU A 430 -15.68 28.05 -4.41
CA GLU A 430 -16.22 28.29 -5.74
C GLU A 430 -15.21 28.98 -6.65
N GLY A 431 -15.31 28.74 -7.95
CA GLY A 431 -14.45 29.36 -8.96
C GLY A 431 -14.82 28.96 -10.39
N ALA A 432 -14.14 29.55 -11.37
CA ALA A 432 -14.32 29.17 -12.76
C ALA A 432 -13.93 27.70 -12.97
N PRO A 433 -14.73 26.91 -13.73
CA PRO A 433 -14.42 25.52 -14.02
C PRO A 433 -13.08 25.35 -14.73
N THR A 434 -12.30 24.37 -14.32
CA THR A 434 -11.06 23.95 -14.98
C THR A 434 -11.05 22.43 -15.16
N ASP A 435 -10.15 21.91 -15.98
CA ASP A 435 -9.88 20.49 -16.15
C ASP A 435 -8.96 19.91 -15.05
N LYS A 436 -8.59 20.73 -14.06
CA LYS A 436 -7.66 20.33 -12.99
C LYS A 436 -8.37 19.52 -11.90
N PHE A 437 -7.63 18.54 -11.38
CA PHE A 437 -7.99 17.81 -10.17
C PHE A 437 -7.47 18.54 -8.93
N TYR A 438 -8.19 18.49 -7.82
CA TYR A 438 -7.66 19.06 -6.59
C TYR A 438 -6.49 18.20 -6.04
N SER A 439 -5.53 18.87 -5.42
CA SER A 439 -4.41 18.18 -4.77
C SER A 439 -4.79 17.79 -3.34
N LYS A 440 -4.69 16.51 -2.99
CA LYS A 440 -4.95 15.98 -1.65
C LYS A 440 -3.80 16.29 -0.68
N ASN A 441 -3.48 17.55 -0.50
CA ASN A 441 -2.46 18.01 0.43
C ASN A 441 -3.08 18.88 1.53
N GLU A 442 -2.28 19.24 2.53
CA GLU A 442 -2.77 20.04 3.67
C GLU A 442 -3.36 21.40 3.30
N LYS A 443 -2.96 21.98 2.16
CA LYS A 443 -3.49 23.27 1.69
C LYS A 443 -4.92 23.18 1.14
N ASN A 444 -5.38 21.97 0.84
CA ASN A 444 -6.70 21.72 0.24
C ASN A 444 -7.65 20.96 1.18
N LYS A 445 -7.47 21.07 2.49
CA LYS A 445 -8.28 20.34 3.49
C LYS A 445 -9.78 20.56 3.34
N GLU A 446 -10.19 21.80 3.04
CA GLU A 446 -11.62 22.12 2.84
C GLU A 446 -12.18 21.41 1.59
N TYR A 447 -11.41 21.32 0.50
CA TYR A 447 -11.83 20.57 -0.68
C TYR A 447 -11.87 19.06 -0.43
N ILE A 448 -10.93 18.51 0.36
CA ILE A 448 -10.98 17.10 0.79
C ILE A 448 -12.27 16.84 1.56
N PHE A 449 -12.63 17.76 2.45
CA PHE A 449 -13.82 17.62 3.27
C PHE A 449 -15.10 17.75 2.43
N LEU A 450 -15.18 18.73 1.52
CA LEU A 450 -16.29 18.88 0.59
C LEU A 450 -16.46 17.63 -0.29
N ASP A 451 -15.40 17.12 -0.91
CA ASP A 451 -15.43 15.89 -1.72
C ASP A 451 -15.94 14.70 -0.91
N THR A 452 -15.46 14.55 0.33
CA THR A 452 -15.83 13.45 1.21
C THR A 452 -17.31 13.48 1.57
N ILE A 453 -17.84 14.64 1.95
CA ILE A 453 -19.27 14.77 2.33
C ILE A 453 -20.18 14.57 1.12
N ILE A 454 -19.83 15.12 -0.04
CA ILE A 454 -20.59 14.94 -1.28
C ILE A 454 -20.69 13.46 -1.65
N LYS A 455 -19.60 12.70 -1.55
CA LYS A 455 -19.61 11.25 -1.77
C LYS A 455 -20.48 10.51 -0.78
N LYS A 456 -20.46 10.89 0.50
CA LYS A 456 -21.35 10.29 1.51
C LYS A 456 -22.81 10.58 1.21
N LEU A 457 -23.15 11.81 0.83
CA LEU A 457 -24.53 12.21 0.50
C LEU A 457 -25.06 11.49 -0.75
N GLY A 458 -24.20 11.21 -1.72
CA GLY A 458 -24.54 10.44 -2.92
C GLY A 458 -24.61 8.93 -2.70
N ASN A 459 -24.24 8.47 -1.51
CA ASN A 459 -24.08 7.05 -1.19
C ASN A 459 -23.09 6.36 -2.16
N PHE A 460 -22.10 7.10 -2.67
CA PHE A 460 -20.97 6.53 -3.37
C PHE A 460 -20.05 5.94 -2.30
N GLY A 461 -20.34 4.70 -1.98
CA GLY A 461 -19.59 3.97 -1.00
C GLY A 461 -18.10 3.95 -1.33
N ARG A 462 -17.29 3.62 -0.36
CA ARG A 462 -15.84 3.40 -0.34
C ARG A 462 -15.25 2.67 -1.57
N THR A 463 -16.07 2.26 -2.57
CA THR A 463 -15.70 1.43 -3.72
C THR A 463 -14.95 2.16 -4.82
N GLU A 464 -15.05 3.48 -4.96
CA GLU A 464 -14.29 4.22 -5.99
C GLU A 464 -13.08 5.00 -5.46
N GLY A 465 -13.01 5.22 -4.17
CA GLY A 465 -11.82 5.68 -3.47
C GLY A 465 -10.96 4.49 -3.07
N LYS A 466 -10.42 3.74 -4.03
CA LYS A 466 -9.40 2.74 -3.74
C LYS A 466 -8.25 3.41 -3.01
N PHE A 467 -8.02 2.86 -1.81
CA PHE A 467 -6.96 3.17 -0.86
C PHE A 467 -7.20 4.39 0.07
N VAL A 468 -8.11 4.24 1.01
CA VAL A 468 -7.61 4.23 2.37
C VAL A 468 -7.00 2.85 2.54
N VAL A 469 -5.70 2.76 2.70
CA VAL A 469 -5.09 1.65 3.41
C VAL A 469 -5.58 1.81 4.84
N SER A 470 -6.82 1.34 5.11
CA SER A 470 -7.10 0.89 6.45
C SER A 470 -6.23 -0.36 6.54
N VAL A 471 -5.28 -0.35 7.43
CA VAL A 471 -4.48 -1.50 7.84
C VAL A 471 -5.40 -2.66 8.29
N TYR A 472 -6.67 -2.43 8.33
CA TYR A 472 -7.73 -3.31 8.75
C TYR A 472 -8.61 -3.71 7.56
N PRO A 473 -8.81 -5.01 7.31
CA PRO A 473 -9.78 -5.46 6.34
C PRO A 473 -11.14 -4.81 6.69
N VAL A 474 -11.68 -4.07 5.73
CA VAL A 474 -13.06 -3.62 5.81
C VAL A 474 -13.90 -4.88 5.87
N ASP A 475 -14.72 -5.01 6.89
CA ASP A 475 -15.67 -6.12 7.01
C ASP A 475 -16.41 -6.28 5.66
N PRO A 476 -16.14 -7.37 4.90
CA PRO A 476 -16.82 -7.59 3.63
C PRO A 476 -18.31 -7.88 3.81
N THR A 477 -18.74 -8.12 5.07
CA THR A 477 -20.16 -8.29 5.43
C THR A 477 -20.80 -6.99 5.91
N ALA A 478 -20.06 -5.87 5.99
CA ALA A 478 -20.68 -4.56 6.06
C ALA A 478 -21.44 -4.38 4.75
N SER A 479 -22.60 -5.04 4.67
CA SER A 479 -23.60 -4.78 3.66
C SER A 479 -23.78 -3.27 3.61
N MET A 480 -23.64 -2.70 2.43
CA MET A 480 -24.12 -1.35 2.19
C MET A 480 -25.59 -1.41 2.60
N ASP A 481 -25.88 -0.90 3.79
CA ASP A 481 -27.25 -0.90 4.29
C ASP A 481 -28.01 0.02 3.33
N GLU A 482 -28.87 -0.57 2.50
CA GLU A 482 -29.69 0.14 1.51
C GLU A 482 -30.63 1.17 2.16
N THR A 483 -30.60 1.21 3.50
CA THR A 483 -31.44 2.09 4.32
C THR A 483 -30.89 3.51 4.47
N GLU A 484 -29.62 3.79 4.18
CA GLU A 484 -29.05 5.12 4.32
C GLU A 484 -29.51 6.04 3.16
N ASN A 485 -30.60 6.75 3.39
CA ASN A 485 -31.18 7.68 2.41
C ASN A 485 -30.93 9.14 2.81
N TYR A 486 -29.91 9.76 2.23
CA TYR A 486 -29.55 11.18 2.45
C TYR A 486 -30.09 12.10 1.35
N ILE A 487 -31.05 11.65 0.56
CA ILE A 487 -31.64 12.40 -0.55
C ILE A 487 -32.10 13.79 -0.08
N GLY A 488 -31.64 14.83 -0.76
CA GLY A 488 -32.00 16.22 -0.51
C GLY A 488 -31.33 16.86 0.70
N ILE A 489 -30.42 16.17 1.38
CA ILE A 489 -29.63 16.78 2.47
C ILE A 489 -28.42 17.52 1.89
N GLY A 490 -28.18 18.77 2.30
CA GLY A 490 -26.98 19.52 1.96
C GLY A 490 -26.97 20.07 0.53
N GLU A 491 -28.09 20.56 0.02
CA GLU A 491 -28.16 21.18 -1.31
C GLU A 491 -27.14 22.29 -1.49
N ASN A 492 -26.86 23.13 -0.45
CA ASN A 492 -25.87 24.18 -0.52
C ASN A 492 -24.44 23.63 -0.76
N LEU A 493 -24.13 22.48 -0.14
CA LEU A 493 -22.82 21.80 -0.38
C LEU A 493 -22.74 21.24 -1.80
N ILE A 494 -23.83 20.69 -2.32
CA ILE A 494 -23.92 20.23 -3.71
C ILE A 494 -23.72 21.42 -4.67
N ILE A 495 -24.39 22.52 -4.44
CA ILE A 495 -24.26 23.75 -5.25
C ILE A 495 -22.83 24.29 -5.20
N CYS A 496 -22.23 24.38 -4.01
CA CYS A 496 -20.82 24.74 -3.87
C CYS A 496 -19.91 23.81 -4.66
N ALA A 497 -20.15 22.50 -4.61
CA ALA A 497 -19.36 21.51 -5.35
C ALA A 497 -19.55 21.62 -6.88
N LEU A 498 -20.77 21.92 -7.37
CA LEU A 498 -21.02 22.22 -8.79
C LEU A 498 -20.25 23.46 -9.25
N ASN A 499 -20.08 24.46 -8.39
CA ASN A 499 -19.33 25.69 -8.66
C ASN A 499 -17.82 25.57 -8.34
N SER A 500 -17.30 24.39 -8.03
CA SER A 500 -15.89 24.18 -7.74
C SER A 500 -15.00 24.37 -8.98
N PRO A 501 -13.79 24.96 -8.85
CA PRO A 501 -12.83 25.01 -9.95
C PRO A 501 -12.27 23.63 -10.33
N TYR A 502 -12.42 22.61 -9.47
CA TYR A 502 -11.84 21.28 -9.69
C TYR A 502 -12.84 20.30 -10.29
N VAL A 503 -12.42 19.63 -11.37
CA VAL A 503 -13.29 18.76 -12.17
C VAL A 503 -13.79 17.54 -11.39
N ASP A 504 -12.97 16.93 -10.56
CA ASP A 504 -13.33 15.76 -9.75
C ASP A 504 -14.37 16.06 -8.67
N ILE A 505 -14.36 17.26 -8.09
CA ILE A 505 -15.37 17.71 -7.13
C ILE A 505 -16.71 17.93 -7.85
N ARG A 506 -16.70 18.53 -9.04
CA ARG A 506 -17.90 18.70 -9.85
C ARG A 506 -18.50 17.38 -10.29
N TYR A 507 -17.66 16.39 -10.68
CA TYR A 507 -18.12 15.03 -10.95
C TYR A 507 -18.80 14.40 -9.72
N GLY A 508 -18.23 14.58 -8.54
CA GLY A 508 -18.84 14.11 -7.28
C GLY A 508 -20.25 14.66 -7.10
N ALA A 509 -20.45 15.98 -7.31
CA ALA A 509 -21.77 16.60 -7.18
C ALA A 509 -22.78 16.09 -8.24
N VAL A 510 -22.35 15.99 -9.51
CA VAL A 510 -23.21 15.49 -10.61
C VAL A 510 -23.63 14.05 -10.35
N ASN A 511 -22.70 13.17 -10.00
CA ASN A 511 -23.01 11.78 -9.68
C ASN A 511 -23.97 11.67 -8.48
N THR A 512 -23.81 12.52 -7.46
CA THR A 512 -24.74 12.57 -6.31
C THR A 512 -26.16 12.94 -6.76
N LEU A 513 -26.30 13.94 -7.61
CA LEU A 513 -27.60 14.34 -8.14
C LEU A 513 -28.23 13.27 -9.04
N GLU A 514 -27.43 12.57 -9.86
CA GLU A 514 -27.87 11.41 -10.65
C GLU A 514 -28.45 10.33 -9.73
N SER A 515 -27.69 9.93 -8.69
CA SER A 515 -28.14 8.95 -7.72
C SER A 515 -29.41 9.37 -6.98
N TRP A 516 -29.55 10.63 -6.62
CA TRP A 516 -30.75 11.14 -5.97
C TRP A 516 -31.97 11.14 -6.92
N LYS A 517 -31.75 11.55 -8.19
CA LYS A 517 -32.81 11.56 -9.21
C LYS A 517 -33.31 10.17 -9.53
N GLU A 518 -32.43 9.17 -9.63
CA GLU A 518 -32.79 7.75 -9.79
C GLU A 518 -33.67 7.24 -8.64
N LYS A 519 -33.50 7.78 -7.44
CA LYS A 519 -34.29 7.46 -6.26
C LYS A 519 -35.55 8.37 -6.07
N GLY A 520 -35.88 9.15 -7.09
CA GLY A 520 -37.09 9.97 -7.14
C GLY A 520 -36.95 11.40 -6.59
N TYR A 521 -35.73 11.89 -6.36
CA TYR A 521 -35.53 13.29 -5.98
C TYR A 521 -35.85 14.24 -7.14
N ILE A 522 -36.60 15.29 -6.85
CA ILE A 522 -36.92 16.36 -7.80
C ILE A 522 -35.95 17.51 -7.55
N LEU A 523 -35.12 17.81 -8.53
CA LEU A 523 -34.12 18.89 -8.44
C LEU A 523 -34.78 20.22 -8.10
N SER A 524 -34.25 20.94 -7.12
CA SER A 524 -34.71 22.29 -6.80
C SER A 524 -34.40 23.28 -7.93
N ASN A 525 -35.14 24.37 -8.01
CA ASN A 525 -34.91 25.41 -9.01
C ASN A 525 -33.48 25.97 -8.92
N GLU A 526 -32.93 26.07 -7.72
CA GLU A 526 -31.58 26.59 -7.47
C GLU A 526 -30.52 25.62 -8.02
N ILE A 527 -30.67 24.33 -7.80
CA ILE A 527 -29.77 23.31 -8.40
C ILE A 527 -29.86 23.36 -9.93
N ILE A 528 -31.08 23.43 -10.50
CA ILE A 528 -31.28 23.50 -11.95
C ILE A 528 -30.58 24.74 -12.55
N GLU A 529 -30.67 25.90 -11.90
CA GLU A 529 -30.02 27.11 -12.35
C GLU A 529 -28.48 26.98 -12.33
N ASN A 530 -27.93 26.37 -11.28
CA ASN A 530 -26.49 26.13 -11.18
C ASN A 530 -26.01 25.10 -12.22
N ILE A 531 -26.77 24.04 -12.48
CA ILE A 531 -26.45 23.08 -13.56
C ILE A 531 -26.44 23.78 -14.93
N LYS A 532 -27.45 24.60 -15.24
CA LYS A 532 -27.52 25.36 -16.50
C LYS A 532 -26.39 26.37 -16.66
N LYS A 533 -25.94 26.98 -15.55
CA LYS A 533 -24.80 27.89 -15.54
C LYS A 533 -23.51 27.11 -15.79
N LEU A 534 -23.32 25.99 -15.10
CA LEU A 534 -22.14 25.15 -15.25
C LEU A 534 -22.05 24.51 -16.64
N GLU A 535 -23.15 24.01 -17.21
CA GLU A 535 -23.21 23.41 -18.55
C GLU A 535 -22.61 24.34 -19.63
N LYS A 536 -22.84 25.66 -19.51
CA LYS A 536 -22.30 26.66 -20.44
C LYS A 536 -20.81 26.94 -20.24
N LEU A 537 -20.29 26.74 -19.05
CA LEU A 537 -18.91 27.09 -18.64
C LEU A 537 -17.99 25.87 -18.56
N GLU A 538 -18.56 24.66 -18.52
CA GLU A 538 -17.82 23.42 -18.32
C GLU A 538 -16.82 23.17 -19.46
N VAL A 539 -15.60 22.82 -19.09
CA VAL A 539 -14.48 22.56 -20.00
C VAL A 539 -14.27 21.08 -20.26
N ASP A 540 -14.84 20.21 -19.42
CA ASP A 540 -14.79 18.76 -19.56
C ASP A 540 -16.03 18.28 -20.34
N GLU A 541 -15.81 17.73 -21.52
CA GLU A 541 -16.89 17.34 -22.44
C GLU A 541 -17.75 16.18 -21.90
N GLU A 542 -17.16 15.24 -21.15
CA GLU A 542 -17.89 14.12 -20.56
C GLU A 542 -18.82 14.61 -19.45
N LEU A 543 -18.32 15.48 -18.58
CA LEU A 543 -19.12 16.09 -17.51
C LEU A 543 -20.25 16.95 -18.10
N LYS A 544 -19.99 17.65 -19.20
CA LYS A 544 -21.00 18.44 -19.91
C LYS A 544 -22.16 17.59 -20.45
N ILE A 545 -21.85 16.39 -20.95
CA ILE A 545 -22.87 15.41 -21.37
C ILE A 545 -23.76 15.02 -20.19
N LYS A 546 -23.16 14.67 -19.04
CA LYS A 546 -23.89 14.31 -17.81
C LYS A 546 -24.79 15.44 -17.29
N LEU A 547 -24.30 16.69 -17.31
CA LEU A 547 -25.10 17.86 -16.92
C LEU A 547 -26.36 18.00 -17.80
N ASN A 548 -26.24 17.77 -19.12
CA ASN A 548 -27.36 17.78 -20.03
C ASN A 548 -28.36 16.64 -19.78
N GLU A 549 -27.89 15.47 -19.32
CA GLU A 549 -28.74 14.35 -18.96
C GLU A 549 -29.53 14.62 -17.66
N LEU A 550 -28.92 15.28 -16.70
CA LEU A 550 -29.59 15.71 -15.46
C LEU A 550 -30.74 16.69 -15.73
N LEU A 551 -30.64 17.54 -16.77
CA LEU A 551 -31.67 18.53 -17.12
C LEU A 551 -32.86 17.94 -17.90
N LYS A 552 -32.75 16.72 -18.42
CA LYS A 552 -33.85 15.96 -19.05
C LYS A 552 -34.76 15.30 -18.00
#